data_666e4fb3748a63e74145bfca9b8b2b5a
#
_entry.id   666e4fb3748a63e74145bfca9b8b2b5a
#
_cell.length_a   1.000
_cell.length_b   1.000
_cell.length_c   1.000
_cell.angle_alpha   90.00
_cell.angle_beta   90.00
_cell.angle_gamma   90.00
#
_symmetry.space_group_name_H-M   'P 1'
#
loop_
_entity.id
_entity.type
_entity.pdbx_description
1 polymer ?
#
loop_
_entity_poly.entity_id
_entity_poly.type
_entity_poly.pdbx_seq_one_letter_code
_entity_poly.pdbx_strand_id
1 'polypeptide(L)'
;MSTTTPTPLEVGAQLPSWELPVTPTLIVSTAIATRDFQDVHHDRDLAVERGSKDIFLNILTPTGLVQRYVTDQVGHDVLVRNIAIRLGAPAYPYDTLTFTGSVSQEVEADGERRYVVDVRGSTALGDHVTGKVTVARAEEAAR
;
A
#
# COMPACT_ATOMS: atom_id res chain seq x y z
N MET A 1 -20.85 -8.11 -5.85
CA MET A 1 -19.65 -8.40 -5.05
C MET A 1 -18.89 -9.52 -5.72
N SER A 2 -17.74 -9.24 -6.28
CA SER A 2 -16.90 -10.28 -6.88
C SER A 2 -16.25 -11.05 -5.72
N THR A 3 -16.66 -12.29 -5.51
CA THR A 3 -16.01 -13.21 -4.55
C THR A 3 -14.72 -13.72 -5.19
N THR A 4 -13.70 -12.87 -5.20
CA THR A 4 -12.37 -13.32 -5.62
C THR A 4 -11.86 -14.29 -4.55
N THR A 5 -11.51 -15.50 -4.94
CA THR A 5 -10.88 -16.46 -4.03
C THR A 5 -9.58 -15.84 -3.49
N PRO A 6 -9.35 -15.82 -2.18
CA PRO A 6 -8.13 -15.28 -1.62
C PRO A 6 -6.88 -15.96 -2.19
N THR A 7 -5.85 -15.17 -2.45
CA THR A 7 -4.54 -15.69 -2.86
C THR A 7 -3.95 -16.52 -1.71
N PRO A 8 -3.49 -17.74 -1.96
CA PRO A 8 -2.90 -18.56 -0.91
C PRO A 8 -1.61 -17.92 -0.37
N LEU A 9 -1.39 -18.01 0.93
CA LEU A 9 -0.12 -17.63 1.56
C LEU A 9 0.90 -18.76 1.35
N GLU A 10 1.49 -18.80 0.17
CA GLU A 10 2.52 -19.74 -0.24
C GLU A 10 3.64 -18.98 -0.97
N VAL A 11 4.88 -19.30 -0.67
CA VAL A 11 6.03 -18.66 -1.33
C VAL A 11 5.96 -18.87 -2.85
N GLY A 12 6.04 -17.76 -3.58
CA GLY A 12 5.89 -17.72 -5.04
C GLY A 12 4.50 -17.35 -5.53
N ALA A 13 3.49 -17.34 -4.66
CA ALA A 13 2.14 -16.91 -5.04
C ALA A 13 2.14 -15.44 -5.48
N GLN A 14 1.53 -15.16 -6.63
CA GLN A 14 1.38 -13.81 -7.18
C GLN A 14 0.02 -13.24 -6.77
N LEU A 15 0.01 -12.02 -6.27
CA LEU A 15 -1.22 -11.32 -5.95
C LEU A 15 -1.77 -10.65 -7.23
N PRO A 16 -3.08 -10.72 -7.50
CA PRO A 16 -3.71 -9.97 -8.57
C PRO A 16 -3.37 -8.48 -8.51
N SER A 17 -3.17 -7.85 -9.66
CA SER A 17 -2.93 -6.42 -9.71
C SER A 17 -4.18 -5.62 -9.30
N TRP A 18 -3.96 -4.46 -8.70
CA TRP A 18 -5.01 -3.53 -8.33
C TRP A 18 -4.68 -2.13 -8.82
N GLU A 19 -5.61 -1.53 -9.56
CA GLU A 19 -5.49 -0.16 -10.05
C GLU A 19 -6.34 0.78 -9.23
N LEU A 20 -5.73 1.88 -8.80
CA LEU A 20 -6.37 2.94 -8.02
C LEU A 20 -6.20 4.28 -8.74
N PRO A 21 -7.30 4.91 -9.21
CA PRO A 21 -7.23 6.28 -9.70
C PRO A 21 -6.86 7.24 -8.57
N VAL A 22 -5.80 8.02 -8.77
CA VAL A 22 -5.38 9.04 -7.82
C VAL A 22 -6.16 10.33 -8.11
N THR A 23 -7.23 10.54 -7.36
CA THR A 23 -8.05 11.75 -7.50
C THR A 23 -7.56 12.86 -6.57
N PRO A 24 -7.83 14.15 -6.87
CA PRO A 24 -7.59 15.24 -5.90
C PRO A 24 -8.28 14.97 -4.56
N THR A 25 -9.51 14.45 -4.59
CA THR A 25 -10.26 14.08 -3.38
C THR A 25 -9.53 13.02 -2.57
N LEU A 26 -8.99 11.98 -3.21
CA LEU A 26 -8.20 10.95 -2.51
C LEU A 26 -7.00 11.58 -1.80
N ILE A 27 -6.24 12.42 -2.50
CA ILE A 27 -5.04 13.06 -1.94
C ILE A 27 -5.40 13.90 -0.72
N VAL A 28 -6.37 14.80 -0.86
CA VAL A 28 -6.77 15.72 0.21
C VAL A 28 -7.41 14.98 1.39
N SER A 29 -8.35 14.07 1.11
CA SER A 29 -9.09 13.36 2.16
C SER A 29 -8.18 12.45 2.99
N THR A 30 -7.24 11.77 2.35
CA THR A 30 -6.30 10.88 3.06
C THR A 30 -5.23 11.63 3.82
N ALA A 31 -4.80 12.81 3.34
CA ALA A 31 -3.93 13.70 4.10
C ALA A 31 -4.63 14.17 5.39
N ILE A 32 -5.88 14.62 5.29
CA ILE A 32 -6.68 15.04 6.45
C ILE A 32 -6.94 13.86 7.41
N ALA A 33 -7.31 12.70 6.88
CA ALA A 33 -7.60 11.50 7.68
C ALA A 33 -6.37 11.02 8.47
N THR A 34 -5.18 11.21 7.93
CA THR A 34 -3.91 10.87 8.57
C THR A 34 -3.30 12.04 9.36
N ARG A 35 -4.02 13.18 9.44
CA ARG A 35 -3.61 14.40 10.15
C ARG A 35 -2.30 14.98 9.63
N ASP A 36 -2.02 14.81 8.36
CA ASP A 36 -0.92 15.44 7.66
C ASP A 36 -1.42 16.72 6.98
N PHE A 37 -1.24 17.84 7.67
CA PHE A 37 -1.76 19.13 7.24
C PHE A 37 -0.73 19.95 6.44
N GLN A 38 0.32 19.31 5.93
CA GLN A 38 1.25 20.00 5.03
C GLN A 38 0.52 20.44 3.76
N ASP A 39 0.75 21.70 3.38
CA ASP A 39 0.06 22.34 2.25
C ASP A 39 0.28 21.64 0.92
N VAL A 40 1.41 20.99 0.69
CA VAL A 40 1.72 20.22 -0.52
C VAL A 40 0.75 19.06 -0.78
N HIS A 41 -0.08 18.68 0.21
CA HIS A 41 -1.06 17.60 0.08
C HIS A 41 -2.50 18.09 -0.08
N HIS A 42 -2.76 19.41 -0.02
CA HIS A 42 -4.11 19.94 -0.11
C HIS A 42 -4.23 21.31 -0.77
N ASP A 43 -3.15 22.08 -0.90
CA ASP A 43 -3.16 23.41 -1.51
C ASP A 43 -2.25 23.40 -2.75
N ARG A 44 -2.88 23.47 -3.93
CA ARG A 44 -2.14 23.42 -5.20
C ARG A 44 -1.21 24.60 -5.38
N ASP A 45 -1.63 25.80 -5.04
CA ASP A 45 -0.84 27.00 -5.24
C ASP A 45 0.41 26.98 -4.38
N LEU A 46 0.27 26.62 -3.12
CA LEU A 46 1.40 26.45 -2.20
C LEU A 46 2.30 25.27 -2.58
N ALA A 47 1.73 24.16 -3.09
CA ALA A 47 2.52 23.03 -3.58
C ALA A 47 3.43 23.47 -4.75
N VAL A 48 2.89 24.25 -5.69
CA VAL A 48 3.65 24.79 -6.83
C VAL A 48 4.70 25.80 -6.35
N GLU A 49 4.37 26.69 -5.42
CA GLU A 49 5.33 27.62 -4.82
C GLU A 49 6.50 26.89 -4.17
N ARG A 50 6.26 25.73 -3.54
CA ARG A 50 7.30 24.87 -2.95
C ARG A 50 8.05 24.02 -3.97
N GLY A 51 7.78 24.15 -5.27
CA GLY A 51 8.48 23.46 -6.36
C GLY A 51 7.90 22.12 -6.77
N SER A 52 6.72 21.74 -6.26
CA SER A 52 5.99 20.57 -6.73
C SER A 52 5.19 20.88 -8.00
N LYS A 53 4.97 19.88 -8.84
CA LYS A 53 4.10 19.99 -10.02
C LYS A 53 2.64 20.26 -9.65
N ASP A 54 2.17 19.65 -8.58
CA ASP A 54 0.80 19.66 -8.09
C ASP A 54 0.80 19.17 -6.63
N ILE A 55 -0.35 19.07 -6.00
CA ILE A 55 -0.50 18.31 -4.76
C ILE A 55 -0.20 16.84 -5.01
N PHE A 56 0.25 16.10 -3.99
CA PHE A 56 0.59 14.68 -4.11
C PHE A 56 0.27 13.90 -2.83
N LEU A 57 0.19 12.56 -2.95
CA LEU A 57 -0.07 11.67 -1.82
C LEU A 57 0.99 11.82 -0.72
N ASN A 58 0.54 11.90 0.53
CA ASN A 58 1.43 11.86 1.70
C ASN A 58 1.88 10.43 2.01
N ILE A 59 2.92 10.27 2.82
CA ILE A 59 3.53 8.96 3.12
C ILE A 59 2.59 7.98 3.84
N LEU A 60 1.69 8.46 4.69
CA LEU A 60 0.79 7.59 5.45
C LEU A 60 -0.26 6.94 4.55
N THR A 61 -0.67 7.62 3.48
CA THR A 61 -1.62 7.07 2.50
C THR A 61 -1.09 5.81 1.82
N PRO A 62 0.07 5.80 1.11
CA PRO A 62 0.59 4.58 0.50
C PRO A 62 0.93 3.50 1.52
N THR A 63 1.29 3.83 2.77
CA THR A 63 1.45 2.84 3.84
C THR A 63 0.14 2.08 4.07
N GLY A 64 -0.98 2.78 4.20
CA GLY A 64 -2.31 2.17 4.35
C GLY A 64 -2.77 1.44 3.09
N LEU A 65 -2.49 1.98 1.90
CA LEU A 65 -2.85 1.34 0.63
C LEU A 65 -2.11 0.02 0.40
N VAL A 66 -0.83 -0.05 0.75
CA VAL A 66 -0.03 -1.27 0.70
C VAL A 66 -0.62 -2.35 1.62
N GLN A 67 -0.99 -1.98 2.85
CA GLN A 67 -1.66 -2.89 3.77
C GLN A 67 -3.00 -3.38 3.18
N ARG A 68 -3.84 -2.46 2.72
CA ARG A 68 -5.15 -2.76 2.14
C ARG A 68 -5.01 -3.71 0.95
N TYR A 69 -4.09 -3.43 0.03
CA TYR A 69 -3.83 -4.28 -1.12
C TYR A 69 -3.54 -5.73 -0.69
N VAL A 70 -2.66 -5.93 0.28
CA VAL A 70 -2.32 -7.28 0.75
C VAL A 70 -3.54 -7.95 1.40
N THR A 71 -4.19 -7.30 2.36
CA THR A 71 -5.32 -7.90 3.08
C THR A 71 -6.52 -8.19 2.18
N ASP A 72 -6.79 -7.34 1.19
CA ASP A 72 -7.85 -7.58 0.20
C ASP A 72 -7.55 -8.82 -0.68
N GLN A 73 -6.26 -9.11 -0.96
CA GLN A 73 -5.86 -10.22 -1.81
C GLN A 73 -5.69 -11.53 -1.06
N VAL A 74 -5.15 -11.52 0.15
CA VAL A 74 -4.88 -12.75 0.93
C VAL A 74 -6.01 -13.15 1.87
N GLY A 75 -7.00 -12.26 2.05
CA GLY A 75 -8.13 -12.46 2.96
C GLY A 75 -7.99 -11.68 4.27
N HIS A 76 -9.10 -11.56 4.99
CA HIS A 76 -9.19 -10.77 6.22
C HIS A 76 -8.87 -11.56 7.49
N ASP A 77 -8.56 -12.85 7.37
CA ASP A 77 -8.19 -13.76 8.44
C ASP A 77 -6.68 -13.74 8.76
N VAL A 78 -6.04 -12.62 8.47
CA VAL A 78 -4.62 -12.41 8.72
C VAL A 78 -4.39 -11.27 9.72
N LEU A 79 -3.30 -11.40 10.46
CA LEU A 79 -2.77 -10.36 11.35
C LEU A 79 -1.57 -9.70 10.68
N VAL A 80 -1.61 -8.40 10.51
CA VAL A 80 -0.47 -7.63 10.00
C VAL A 80 0.53 -7.45 11.13
N ARG A 81 1.75 -7.96 10.94
CA ARG A 81 2.84 -7.91 11.93
C ARG A 81 3.83 -6.80 11.67
N ASN A 82 4.06 -6.48 10.41
CA ASN A 82 4.98 -5.40 10.04
C ASN A 82 4.64 -4.85 8.67
N ILE A 83 4.87 -3.55 8.50
CA ILE A 83 4.83 -2.86 7.22
C ILE A 83 6.09 -2.01 7.11
N ALA A 84 6.89 -2.25 6.10
CA ALA A 84 8.06 -1.44 5.78
C ALA A 84 7.95 -0.97 4.34
N ILE A 85 8.00 0.33 4.11
CA ILE A 85 7.89 0.93 2.78
C ILE A 85 9.05 1.88 2.48
N ARG A 86 9.27 2.07 1.20
CA ARG A 86 10.10 3.14 0.65
C ARG A 86 9.29 3.89 -0.39
N LEU A 87 9.28 5.22 -0.30
CA LEU A 87 8.71 6.08 -1.33
C LEU A 87 9.72 6.35 -2.45
N GLY A 88 9.19 6.45 -3.67
CA GLY A 88 9.91 6.82 -4.88
C GLY A 88 9.29 8.07 -5.51
N ALA A 89 8.83 7.95 -6.77
CA ALA A 89 8.21 9.05 -7.50
C ALA A 89 6.90 9.50 -6.84
N PRO A 90 6.59 10.81 -6.83
CA PRO A 90 5.31 11.30 -6.33
C PRO A 90 4.12 10.73 -7.13
N ALA A 91 2.98 10.57 -6.48
CA ALA A 91 1.71 10.27 -7.13
C ALA A 91 0.84 11.53 -7.13
N TYR A 92 0.54 12.03 -8.32
CA TYR A 92 -0.18 13.26 -8.56
C TYR A 92 -1.65 13.03 -8.90
N PRO A 93 -2.49 14.08 -8.86
CA PRO A 93 -3.87 13.98 -9.34
C PRO A 93 -3.93 13.44 -10.77
N TYR A 94 -4.91 12.54 -10.98
CA TYR A 94 -5.20 11.88 -12.27
C TYR A 94 -4.17 10.83 -12.71
N ASP A 95 -3.17 10.53 -11.90
CA ASP A 95 -2.37 9.32 -12.08
C ASP A 95 -3.21 8.07 -11.79
N THR A 96 -2.80 6.94 -12.36
CA THR A 96 -3.27 5.61 -11.94
C THR A 96 -2.15 4.93 -11.18
N LEU A 97 -2.42 4.57 -9.94
CA LEU A 97 -1.48 3.82 -9.11
C LEU A 97 -1.80 2.33 -9.24
N THR A 98 -0.87 1.57 -9.81
CA THR A 98 -1.03 0.14 -10.03
C THR A 98 -0.21 -0.63 -8.99
N PHE A 99 -0.88 -1.43 -8.17
CA PHE A 99 -0.26 -2.31 -7.19
C PHE A 99 -0.06 -3.71 -7.76
N THR A 100 1.11 -4.28 -7.50
CA THR A 100 1.45 -5.68 -7.75
C THR A 100 2.17 -6.24 -6.54
N GLY A 101 2.13 -7.55 -6.35
CA GLY A 101 2.82 -8.17 -5.21
C GLY A 101 2.95 -9.67 -5.34
N SER A 102 3.80 -10.23 -4.50
CA SER A 102 4.00 -11.67 -4.41
C SER A 102 4.44 -12.07 -3.00
N VAL A 103 4.09 -13.29 -2.60
CA VAL A 103 4.59 -13.88 -1.37
C VAL A 103 6.04 -14.30 -1.59
N SER A 104 6.98 -13.62 -0.97
CA SER A 104 8.42 -13.79 -1.22
C SER A 104 9.11 -14.72 -0.22
N GLN A 105 8.60 -14.79 1.01
CA GLN A 105 9.24 -15.56 2.08
C GLN A 105 8.20 -16.10 3.06
N GLU A 106 8.53 -17.27 3.64
CA GLU A 106 7.94 -17.78 4.86
C GLU A 106 9.01 -17.70 5.95
N VAL A 107 8.68 -17.14 7.09
CA VAL A 107 9.61 -16.96 8.21
C VAL A 107 8.93 -17.40 9.51
N GLU A 108 9.73 -17.85 10.47
CA GLU A 108 9.27 -18.09 11.83
C GLU A 108 9.81 -17.00 12.75
N ALA A 109 8.94 -16.38 13.52
CA ALA A 109 9.31 -15.35 14.47
C ALA A 109 8.37 -15.40 15.68
N ASP A 110 8.92 -15.36 16.88
CA ASP A 110 8.18 -15.42 18.15
C ASP A 110 7.27 -16.65 18.26
N GLY A 111 7.68 -17.79 17.67
CA GLY A 111 6.91 -19.04 17.66
C GLY A 111 5.71 -19.01 16.68
N GLU A 112 5.65 -18.04 15.80
CA GLU A 112 4.56 -17.83 14.86
C GLU A 112 5.09 -17.91 13.42
N ARG A 113 4.37 -18.64 12.56
CA ARG A 113 4.63 -18.66 11.11
C ARG A 113 4.13 -17.36 10.49
N ARG A 114 5.02 -16.67 9.77
CA ARG A 114 4.74 -15.42 9.09
C ARG A 114 5.11 -15.50 7.62
N TYR A 115 4.40 -14.74 6.81
CA TYR A 115 4.63 -14.62 5.38
C TYR A 115 4.97 -13.17 5.04
N VAL A 116 6.02 -13.00 4.23
CA VAL A 116 6.42 -11.68 3.72
C VAL A 116 5.88 -11.53 2.32
N VAL A 117 5.11 -10.48 2.11
CA VAL A 117 4.56 -10.09 0.81
C VAL A 117 5.32 -8.88 0.31
N ASP A 118 6.03 -9.03 -0.80
CA ASP A 118 6.64 -7.90 -1.50
C ASP A 118 5.58 -7.18 -2.29
N VAL A 119 5.53 -5.86 -2.17
CA VAL A 119 4.54 -5.01 -2.83
C VAL A 119 5.23 -3.88 -3.59
N ARG A 120 4.69 -3.57 -4.74
CA ARG A 120 5.09 -2.44 -5.57
C ARG A 120 3.86 -1.69 -6.03
N GLY A 121 3.83 -0.38 -5.83
CA GLY A 121 2.85 0.52 -6.41
C GLY A 121 3.54 1.49 -7.37
N SER A 122 3.11 1.54 -8.62
CA SER A 122 3.74 2.35 -9.66
C SER A 122 2.75 3.21 -10.43
N THR A 123 3.23 4.35 -10.89
CA THR A 123 2.53 5.23 -11.83
C THR A 123 3.33 5.33 -13.14
N ALA A 124 2.88 6.14 -14.09
CA ALA A 124 3.64 6.41 -15.32
C ALA A 124 5.02 7.05 -15.04
N LEU A 125 5.22 7.67 -13.87
CA LEU A 125 6.50 8.25 -13.47
C LEU A 125 7.47 7.21 -12.89
N GLY A 126 7.02 5.99 -12.64
CA GLY A 126 7.81 4.91 -12.04
C GLY A 126 7.27 4.47 -10.69
N ASP A 127 8.13 3.86 -9.88
CA ASP A 127 7.74 3.37 -8.56
C ASP A 127 7.40 4.52 -7.63
N HIS A 128 6.14 4.56 -7.19
CA HIS A 128 5.69 5.46 -6.12
C HIS A 128 6.01 4.89 -4.75
N VAL A 129 5.76 3.60 -4.56
CA VAL A 129 6.01 2.88 -3.31
C VAL A 129 6.47 1.47 -3.59
N THR A 130 7.47 1.03 -2.85
CA THR A 130 7.87 -0.38 -2.73
C THR A 130 7.90 -0.75 -1.26
N GLY A 131 7.57 -2.00 -0.95
CA GLY A 131 7.57 -2.39 0.45
C GLY A 131 7.38 -3.86 0.69
N LYS A 132 7.35 -4.19 1.96
CA LYS A 132 7.11 -5.53 2.49
C LYS A 132 6.04 -5.46 3.55
N VAL A 133 5.05 -6.35 3.43
CA VAL A 133 4.03 -6.55 4.46
C VAL A 133 4.21 -7.95 5.02
N THR A 134 4.42 -8.04 6.33
CA THR A 134 4.53 -9.33 7.02
C THR A 134 3.19 -9.63 7.68
N VAL A 135 2.63 -10.78 7.37
CA VAL A 135 1.34 -11.24 7.87
C VAL A 135 1.45 -12.63 8.50
N ALA A 136 0.57 -12.92 9.45
CA ALA A 136 0.37 -14.25 10.03
C ALA A 136 -1.09 -14.66 9.89
N ARG A 137 -1.38 -15.95 9.81
CA ARG A 137 -2.75 -16.46 9.90
C ARG A 137 -3.29 -16.26 11.30
N ALA A 138 -4.49 -15.71 11.45
CA ALA A 138 -5.10 -15.47 12.75
C ALA A 138 -5.33 -16.76 13.54
N GLU A 139 -5.67 -17.87 12.87
CA GLU A 139 -5.87 -19.17 13.49
C GLU A 139 -4.56 -19.81 14.02
N GLU A 140 -3.43 -19.54 13.37
CA GLU A 140 -2.11 -20.04 13.79
C GLU A 140 -1.51 -19.21 14.93
N ALA A 141 -1.86 -17.93 14.98
CA ALA A 141 -1.41 -17.00 16.04
C ALA A 141 -2.09 -17.24 17.40
N ALA A 142 -3.21 -17.94 17.41
CA ALA A 142 -4.00 -18.22 18.62
C ALA A 142 -3.60 -19.51 19.35
N ARG A 143 -2.57 -20.22 18.88
CA ARG A 143 -2.05 -21.46 19.48
C ARG A 143 -0.72 -21.24 20.17
#